data_9f6ccfc4f9ff19a23952893c18717559
#
_entry.id   9f6ccfc4f9ff19a23952893c18717559
#
_cell.length_a   1.000
_cell.length_b   1.000
_cell.length_c   1.000
_cell.angle_alpha   90.00
_cell.angle_beta   90.00
_cell.angle_gamma   90.00
#
_symmetry.space_group_name_H-M   'P 1'
#
loop_
_entity.id
_entity.type
_entity.pdbx_description
1 polymer ?
#
loop_
_entity_poly.entity_id
_entity_poly.type
_entity_poly.pdbx_seq_one_letter_code
_entity_poly.pdbx_strand_id
1 'polypeptide(L)'
;MGAGVSTEGAPLTRVKCKNNLGVLFDPEAEEKFYAAATGPEGEETVPWPEADAYVKTRDERWRDPKHVLFQNLKQFRVARVEIEKIADEMIKGTINEIPWRSGDECQQRGLDGKPTASLDPLYEIAELAREVYANVMNDVCEGGPPLNLAPLKGRARSEAKAKNEYADKTAPCYSWLFDIVRGSVYCDHEDELVALWKKIEADPRMKIVRTKNRFNPPEFNGYRDIMMNVAVDVDTPAGKISHLCELQIHLTAIKKSEPMHKSHAVYEFFRSFFLGNAQAVEQRLDMFCALPVDDVKDADELVDVVLRSNPNG
;
A
#
# COMPACT_ATOMS: atom_id res chain seq x y z
N MET A 1 -21.50 -3.62 15.89
CA MET A 1 -21.87 -2.21 16.06
C MET A 1 -20.79 -1.39 15.42
N GLY A 2 -21.08 -0.86 14.23
CA GLY A 2 -20.15 -0.05 13.49
C GLY A 2 -19.70 1.12 14.33
N ALA A 3 -18.40 1.35 14.37
CA ALA A 3 -17.85 2.61 14.84
C ALA A 3 -18.41 3.71 13.91
N GLY A 4 -19.59 4.21 14.25
CA GLY A 4 -20.11 5.42 13.69
C GLY A 4 -19.03 6.47 13.92
N VAL A 5 -18.56 7.08 12.86
CA VAL A 5 -17.57 8.14 12.89
C VAL A 5 -18.19 9.34 13.59
N SER A 6 -18.21 9.31 14.92
CA SER A 6 -18.40 10.50 15.71
C SER A 6 -17.07 11.24 15.77
N THR A 7 -16.75 11.92 14.69
CA THR A 7 -15.67 12.90 14.66
C THR A 7 -16.24 14.31 14.70
N GLU A 8 -17.44 14.49 15.24
CA GLU A 8 -18.00 15.80 15.49
C GLU A 8 -17.00 16.66 16.25
N GLY A 9 -16.60 17.76 15.65
CA GLY A 9 -15.70 18.75 16.23
C GLY A 9 -14.20 18.57 15.93
N ALA A 10 -13.75 17.43 15.43
CA ALA A 10 -12.35 17.24 15.07
C ALA A 10 -12.09 17.58 13.59
N PRO A 11 -10.99 18.27 13.25
CA PRO A 11 -10.62 18.51 11.86
C PRO A 11 -10.46 17.19 11.10
N LEU A 12 -10.94 17.15 9.86
CA LEU A 12 -10.82 16.00 8.98
C LEU A 12 -9.56 16.11 8.12
N THR A 13 -8.70 15.09 8.17
CA THR A 13 -7.59 14.97 7.23
C THR A 13 -8.09 14.35 5.91
N ARG A 14 -7.40 14.64 4.80
CA ARG A 14 -7.63 13.98 3.51
C ARG A 14 -7.61 12.45 3.64
N VAL A 15 -6.67 11.92 4.41
CA VAL A 15 -6.56 10.47 4.65
C VAL A 15 -7.81 9.94 5.34
N LYS A 16 -8.34 10.64 6.35
CA LYS A 16 -9.60 10.24 7.01
C LYS A 16 -10.79 10.29 6.05
N CYS A 17 -10.91 11.34 5.23
CA CYS A 17 -11.97 11.42 4.22
C CYS A 17 -11.88 10.26 3.24
N LYS A 18 -10.70 9.99 2.69
CA LYS A 18 -10.46 8.89 1.76
C LYS A 18 -10.77 7.52 2.36
N ASN A 19 -10.34 7.29 3.60
CA ASN A 19 -10.56 6.02 4.29
C ASN A 19 -12.03 5.80 4.66
N ASN A 20 -12.76 6.89 4.98
CA ASN A 20 -14.16 6.78 5.41
C ASN A 20 -15.14 6.74 4.24
N LEU A 21 -14.79 7.32 3.10
CA LEU A 21 -15.68 7.46 1.96
C LEU A 21 -15.29 6.58 0.77
N GLY A 22 -14.01 6.13 0.70
CA GLY A 22 -13.54 5.31 -0.41
C GLY A 22 -13.81 5.96 -1.76
N VAL A 23 -14.54 5.27 -2.63
CA VAL A 23 -14.87 5.75 -3.99
C VAL A 23 -15.79 6.97 -4.01
N LEU A 24 -16.46 7.28 -2.91
CA LEU A 24 -17.27 8.49 -2.81
C LEU A 24 -16.43 9.75 -2.54
N PHE A 25 -15.16 9.59 -2.20
CA PHE A 25 -14.16 10.66 -2.21
C PHE A 25 -13.56 10.78 -3.60
N ASP A 26 -14.38 11.18 -4.54
CA ASP A 26 -14.05 11.35 -5.95
C ASP A 26 -13.21 12.61 -6.22
N PRO A 27 -12.70 12.84 -7.44
CA PRO A 27 -11.88 14.01 -7.76
C PRO A 27 -12.53 15.34 -7.42
N GLU A 28 -13.85 15.47 -7.58
CA GLU A 28 -14.59 16.70 -7.21
C GLU A 28 -14.59 16.90 -5.69
N ALA A 29 -14.76 15.83 -4.91
CA ALA A 29 -14.65 15.86 -3.46
C ALA A 29 -13.23 16.25 -3.01
N GLU A 30 -12.23 15.69 -3.69
CA GLU A 30 -10.83 15.93 -3.41
C GLU A 30 -10.43 17.38 -3.72
N GLU A 31 -10.88 17.93 -4.84
CA GLU A 31 -10.66 19.33 -5.19
C GLU A 31 -11.26 20.29 -4.17
N LYS A 32 -12.51 20.05 -3.76
CA LYS A 32 -13.18 20.85 -2.73
C LYS A 32 -12.51 20.71 -1.36
N PHE A 33 -12.02 19.52 -1.02
CA PHE A 33 -11.25 19.32 0.19
C PHE A 33 -9.98 20.19 0.20
N TYR A 34 -9.19 20.16 -0.88
CA TYR A 34 -7.97 20.96 -0.97
C TYR A 34 -8.24 22.47 -0.98
N ALA A 35 -9.33 22.91 -1.62
CA ALA A 35 -9.71 24.33 -1.61
C ALA A 35 -10.01 24.89 -0.21
N ALA A 36 -10.47 24.02 0.70
CA ALA A 36 -10.81 24.36 2.08
C ALA A 36 -9.75 23.94 3.11
N ALA A 37 -8.76 23.15 2.69
CA ALA A 37 -7.76 22.57 3.59
C ALA A 37 -6.67 23.58 3.97
N THR A 38 -6.18 23.44 5.20
CA THR A 38 -5.05 24.19 5.74
C THR A 38 -4.06 23.24 6.42
N GLY A 39 -2.78 23.58 6.39
CA GLY A 39 -1.72 22.78 7.02
C GLY A 39 -0.61 22.39 6.05
N PRO A 40 0.42 21.68 6.54
CA PRO A 40 1.53 21.20 5.73
C PRO A 40 1.06 20.15 4.70
N GLU A 41 1.78 20.06 3.59
CA GLU A 41 1.52 19.04 2.55
C GLU A 41 1.50 17.62 3.15
N GLY A 42 0.42 16.88 2.89
CA GLY A 42 0.19 15.53 3.41
C GLY A 42 -0.43 15.44 4.81
N GLU A 43 -0.54 16.57 5.52
CA GLU A 43 -1.19 16.68 6.83
C GLU A 43 -2.34 17.70 6.82
N GLU A 44 -2.76 18.12 5.63
CA GLU A 44 -3.81 19.11 5.45
C GLU A 44 -5.10 18.66 6.16
N THR A 45 -5.76 19.61 6.79
CA THR A 45 -7.03 19.39 7.49
C THR A 45 -8.07 20.40 7.08
N VAL A 46 -9.33 19.97 7.05
CA VAL A 46 -10.50 20.83 6.90
C VAL A 46 -11.18 20.96 8.26
N PRO A 47 -11.43 22.16 8.76
CA PRO A 47 -12.21 22.36 9.98
C PRO A 47 -13.56 21.66 9.90
N TRP A 48 -14.04 21.10 11.01
CA TRP A 48 -15.30 20.34 11.03
C TRP A 48 -16.52 21.09 10.46
N PRO A 49 -16.73 22.39 10.74
CA PRO A 49 -17.88 23.10 10.19
C PRO A 49 -17.89 23.16 8.65
N GLU A 50 -16.71 23.34 8.02
CA GLU A 50 -16.58 23.39 6.57
C GLU A 50 -16.69 21.99 5.98
N ALA A 51 -16.10 20.98 6.61
CA ALA A 51 -16.25 19.58 6.22
C ALA A 51 -17.70 19.12 6.31
N ASP A 52 -18.41 19.46 7.39
CA ASP A 52 -19.84 19.15 7.57
C ASP A 52 -20.72 19.90 6.56
N ALA A 53 -20.44 21.18 6.30
CA ALA A 53 -21.13 21.96 5.28
C ALA A 53 -20.90 21.33 3.89
N TYR A 54 -19.66 20.93 3.58
CA TYR A 54 -19.34 20.24 2.34
C TYR A 54 -20.10 18.92 2.20
N VAL A 55 -20.10 18.07 3.23
CA VAL A 55 -20.85 16.81 3.24
C VAL A 55 -22.36 17.04 3.11
N LYS A 56 -22.88 18.12 3.69
CA LYS A 56 -24.30 18.52 3.56
C LYS A 56 -24.70 18.97 2.15
N THR A 57 -23.76 19.47 1.36
CA THR A 57 -24.02 19.82 -0.06
C THR A 57 -24.10 18.60 -0.98
N ARG A 58 -23.65 17.44 -0.49
CA ARG A 58 -23.73 16.17 -1.18
C ARG A 58 -25.02 15.44 -0.88
N ASP A 59 -25.34 14.47 -1.72
CA ASP A 59 -26.49 13.59 -1.56
C ASP A 59 -26.53 13.00 -0.14
N GLU A 60 -27.71 12.99 0.49
CA GLU A 60 -27.90 12.42 1.85
C GLU A 60 -27.39 10.98 1.98
N ARG A 61 -27.36 10.24 0.87
CA ARG A 61 -26.79 8.89 0.80
C ARG A 61 -25.35 8.78 1.25
N TRP A 62 -24.58 9.86 1.20
CA TRP A 62 -23.20 9.90 1.71
C TRP A 62 -23.12 9.73 3.23
N ARG A 63 -24.21 9.99 3.93
CA ARG A 63 -24.31 9.84 5.38
C ARG A 63 -24.75 8.44 5.80
N ASP A 64 -25.23 7.64 4.86
CA ASP A 64 -25.61 6.26 5.09
C ASP A 64 -24.39 5.32 4.95
N PRO A 65 -23.87 4.76 6.08
CA PRO A 65 -22.72 3.85 6.02
C PRO A 65 -22.99 2.61 5.18
N LYS A 66 -24.23 2.16 5.07
CA LYS A 66 -24.62 0.99 4.27
C LYS A 66 -24.52 1.31 2.78
N HIS A 67 -24.96 2.50 2.37
CA HIS A 67 -24.84 2.95 1.00
C HIS A 67 -23.37 3.09 0.60
N VAL A 68 -22.52 3.67 1.48
CA VAL A 68 -21.07 3.79 1.25
C VAL A 68 -20.43 2.41 1.07
N LEU A 69 -20.75 1.45 1.94
CA LEU A 69 -20.27 0.07 1.85
C LEU A 69 -20.67 -0.57 0.50
N PHE A 70 -21.93 -0.47 0.13
CA PHE A 70 -22.46 -1.03 -1.11
C PHE A 70 -21.76 -0.47 -2.35
N GLN A 71 -21.60 0.86 -2.44
CA GLN A 71 -20.94 1.50 -3.56
C GLN A 71 -19.46 1.09 -3.67
N ASN A 72 -18.77 0.99 -2.53
CA ASN A 72 -17.38 0.55 -2.52
C ASN A 72 -17.24 -0.91 -2.99
N LEU A 73 -18.12 -1.82 -2.56
CA LEU A 73 -18.12 -3.21 -3.04
C LEU A 73 -18.38 -3.31 -4.53
N LYS A 74 -19.40 -2.61 -5.03
CA LYS A 74 -19.72 -2.59 -6.44
C LYS A 74 -18.55 -2.07 -7.28
N GLN A 75 -17.94 -0.95 -6.85
CA GLN A 75 -16.80 -0.37 -7.55
C GLN A 75 -15.57 -1.28 -7.51
N PHE A 76 -15.35 -1.98 -6.39
CA PHE A 76 -14.25 -2.93 -6.26
C PHE A 76 -14.32 -4.04 -7.33
N ARG A 77 -15.50 -4.62 -7.52
CA ARG A 77 -15.72 -5.68 -8.52
C ARG A 77 -15.48 -5.18 -9.95
N VAL A 78 -16.05 -4.01 -10.28
CA VAL A 78 -15.85 -3.41 -11.60
C VAL A 78 -14.38 -3.13 -11.85
N ALA A 79 -13.71 -2.47 -10.90
CA ALA A 79 -12.30 -2.14 -11.03
C ALA A 79 -11.42 -3.40 -11.20
N ARG A 80 -11.70 -4.47 -10.45
CA ARG A 80 -10.94 -5.73 -10.57
C ARG A 80 -11.03 -6.34 -11.97
N VAL A 81 -12.22 -6.39 -12.56
CA VAL A 81 -12.42 -6.91 -13.93
C VAL A 81 -11.68 -6.05 -14.97
N GLU A 82 -11.69 -4.73 -14.80
CA GLU A 82 -10.98 -3.83 -15.71
C GLU A 82 -9.46 -3.95 -15.57
N ILE A 83 -8.95 -4.13 -14.36
CA ILE A 83 -7.52 -4.37 -14.11
C ILE A 83 -7.06 -5.69 -14.74
N GLU A 84 -7.86 -6.75 -14.64
CA GLU A 84 -7.55 -8.05 -15.31
C GLU A 84 -7.42 -7.88 -16.82
N LYS A 85 -8.33 -7.16 -17.46
CA LYS A 85 -8.23 -6.88 -18.91
C LYS A 85 -6.94 -6.18 -19.29
N ILE A 86 -6.57 -5.13 -18.54
CA ILE A 86 -5.31 -4.42 -18.77
C ILE A 86 -4.11 -5.36 -18.57
N ALA A 87 -4.16 -6.21 -17.55
CA ALA A 87 -3.10 -7.16 -17.26
C ALA A 87 -2.94 -8.21 -18.37
N ASP A 88 -4.04 -8.73 -18.89
CA ASP A 88 -4.05 -9.71 -20.01
C ASP A 88 -3.42 -9.13 -21.29
N GLU A 89 -3.59 -7.84 -21.52
CA GLU A 89 -2.96 -7.13 -22.65
C GLU A 89 -1.46 -6.90 -22.46
N MET A 90 -1.03 -6.63 -21.22
CA MET A 90 0.32 -6.21 -20.90
C MET A 90 1.27 -7.37 -20.58
N ILE A 91 0.76 -8.48 -20.02
CA ILE A 91 1.57 -9.58 -19.51
C ILE A 91 1.65 -10.69 -20.57
N LYS A 92 2.87 -10.97 -21.03
CA LYS A 92 3.17 -12.02 -22.01
C LYS A 92 3.64 -13.33 -21.36
N GLY A 93 3.90 -13.31 -20.07
CA GLY A 93 4.23 -14.46 -19.26
C GLY A 93 5.66 -14.60 -18.77
N THR A 94 6.63 -13.86 -19.35
CA THR A 94 8.03 -13.92 -18.92
C THR A 94 8.27 -13.39 -17.51
N ILE A 95 7.44 -12.47 -17.06
CA ILE A 95 7.47 -11.93 -15.69
C ILE A 95 7.18 -13.03 -14.65
N ASN A 96 6.44 -14.06 -15.02
CA ASN A 96 6.09 -15.16 -14.13
C ASN A 96 7.29 -16.05 -13.78
N GLU A 97 8.40 -15.95 -14.54
CA GLU A 97 9.65 -16.66 -14.27
C GLU A 97 10.46 -16.05 -13.13
N ILE A 98 10.14 -14.82 -12.71
CA ILE A 98 10.80 -14.17 -11.57
C ILE A 98 10.46 -14.92 -10.29
N PRO A 99 11.46 -15.52 -9.59
CA PRO A 99 11.20 -16.44 -8.50
C PRO A 99 10.76 -15.73 -7.22
N TRP A 100 9.90 -16.39 -6.46
CA TRP A 100 9.65 -16.04 -5.07
C TRP A 100 10.85 -16.35 -4.19
N ARG A 101 11.16 -15.41 -3.26
CA ARG A 101 12.15 -15.63 -2.19
C ARG A 101 11.52 -15.12 -0.89
N SER A 102 11.38 -15.97 0.14
CA SER A 102 10.69 -15.63 1.39
C SER A 102 11.42 -14.57 2.19
N GLY A 103 12.72 -14.64 2.28
CA GLY A 103 13.55 -13.75 3.09
C GLY A 103 13.27 -13.83 4.59
N ASP A 104 12.72 -14.95 5.07
CA ASP A 104 12.26 -15.12 6.46
C ASP A 104 13.39 -15.03 7.52
N GLU A 105 14.65 -15.21 7.09
CA GLU A 105 15.84 -15.10 7.95
C GLU A 105 16.41 -13.67 8.00
N CYS A 106 15.90 -12.75 7.19
CA CYS A 106 16.44 -11.42 7.08
C CYS A 106 15.84 -10.49 8.12
N GLN A 107 16.70 -9.72 8.79
CA GLN A 107 16.30 -8.70 9.77
C GLN A 107 17.16 -7.44 9.60
N GLN A 108 16.58 -6.28 9.84
CA GLN A 108 17.33 -5.03 9.99
C GLN A 108 18.23 -5.10 11.21
N ARG A 109 19.45 -4.62 11.06
CA ARG A 109 20.45 -4.62 12.12
C ARG A 109 20.71 -3.19 12.61
N GLY A 110 21.00 -3.07 13.90
CA GLY A 110 21.49 -1.84 14.51
C GLY A 110 23.02 -1.69 14.37
N LEU A 111 23.55 -0.61 14.91
CA LEU A 111 25.00 -0.33 14.89
C LEU A 111 25.86 -1.38 15.60
N ASP A 112 25.27 -2.16 16.48
CA ASP A 112 25.92 -3.30 17.18
C ASP A 112 25.90 -4.61 16.35
N GLY A 113 25.40 -4.56 15.13
CA GLY A 113 25.25 -5.72 14.24
C GLY A 113 24.15 -6.70 14.62
N LYS A 114 23.40 -6.46 15.69
CA LYS A 114 22.28 -7.30 16.13
C LYS A 114 20.96 -6.81 15.51
N PRO A 115 19.91 -7.65 15.50
CA PRO A 115 18.58 -7.20 15.11
C PRO A 115 18.15 -5.95 15.88
N THR A 116 17.75 -4.89 15.18
CA THR A 116 17.46 -3.61 15.82
C THR A 116 16.23 -3.66 16.73
N ALA A 117 16.35 -3.12 17.93
CA ALA A 117 15.28 -3.10 18.94
C ALA A 117 14.54 -1.75 19.02
N SER A 118 14.96 -0.73 18.25
CA SER A 118 14.36 0.59 18.28
C SER A 118 14.47 1.29 16.91
N LEU A 119 13.71 2.38 16.76
CA LEU A 119 13.70 3.15 15.52
C LEU A 119 14.94 4.04 15.35
N ASP A 120 15.54 4.55 16.43
CA ASP A 120 16.62 5.53 16.30
C ASP A 120 17.83 4.99 15.54
N PRO A 121 18.48 3.89 15.95
CA PRO A 121 19.60 3.33 15.19
C PRO A 121 19.17 2.86 13.80
N LEU A 122 17.91 2.43 13.62
CA LEU A 122 17.40 2.03 12.33
C LEU A 122 17.33 3.21 11.35
N TYR A 123 16.88 4.38 11.81
CA TYR A 123 16.81 5.58 10.98
C TYR A 123 18.17 6.22 10.72
N GLU A 124 19.10 6.19 11.69
CA GLU A 124 20.47 6.63 11.47
C GLU A 124 21.13 5.85 10.30
N ILE A 125 20.99 4.54 10.29
CA ILE A 125 21.50 3.70 9.20
C ILE A 125 20.71 3.93 7.91
N ALA A 126 19.39 4.10 7.99
CA ALA A 126 18.53 4.31 6.84
C ALA A 126 18.86 5.61 6.08
N GLU A 127 19.24 6.68 6.76
CA GLU A 127 19.67 7.93 6.12
C GLU A 127 20.91 7.71 5.26
N LEU A 128 21.90 7.00 5.75
CA LEU A 128 23.10 6.62 4.99
C LEU A 128 22.76 5.63 3.85
N ALA A 129 21.96 4.62 4.17
CA ALA A 129 21.56 3.60 3.21
C ALA A 129 20.75 4.17 2.04
N ARG A 130 19.97 5.22 2.28
CA ARG A 130 19.18 5.89 1.26
C ARG A 130 20.05 6.45 0.13
N GLU A 131 21.17 7.05 0.47
CA GLU A 131 22.12 7.59 -0.51
C GLU A 131 22.79 6.46 -1.31
N VAL A 132 23.30 5.44 -0.62
CA VAL A 132 23.93 4.27 -1.28
C VAL A 132 22.92 3.58 -2.21
N TYR A 133 21.72 3.31 -1.71
CA TYR A 133 20.65 2.69 -2.48
C TYR A 133 20.29 3.52 -3.73
N ALA A 134 20.14 4.84 -3.57
CA ALA A 134 19.81 5.73 -4.68
C ALA A 134 20.90 5.71 -5.76
N ASN A 135 22.17 5.79 -5.37
CA ASN A 135 23.30 5.78 -6.32
C ASN A 135 23.36 4.47 -7.09
N VAL A 136 23.30 3.33 -6.40
CA VAL A 136 23.33 2.02 -7.05
C VAL A 136 22.13 1.84 -7.98
N MET A 137 20.93 2.19 -7.53
CA MET A 137 19.73 2.05 -8.35
C MET A 137 19.70 2.99 -9.55
N ASN A 138 20.23 4.21 -9.44
CA ASN A 138 20.34 5.12 -10.58
C ASN A 138 21.28 4.55 -11.65
N ASP A 139 22.41 3.96 -11.25
CA ASP A 139 23.33 3.28 -12.20
C ASP A 139 22.63 2.10 -12.87
N VAL A 140 21.93 1.27 -12.11
CA VAL A 140 21.19 0.10 -12.64
C VAL A 140 20.08 0.52 -13.60
N CYS A 141 19.43 1.63 -13.31
CA CYS A 141 18.35 2.20 -14.15
C CYS A 141 18.90 3.01 -15.34
N GLU A 142 20.22 3.18 -15.47
CA GLU A 142 20.79 3.95 -16.58
C GLU A 142 20.36 3.39 -17.94
N GLY A 143 19.84 4.28 -18.80
CA GLY A 143 19.31 3.93 -20.12
C GLY A 143 17.92 3.27 -20.10
N GLY A 144 17.27 3.22 -18.95
CA GLY A 144 15.92 2.66 -18.75
C GLY A 144 15.02 3.58 -17.91
N PRO A 145 13.93 3.03 -17.35
CA PRO A 145 13.00 3.81 -16.52
C PRO A 145 13.68 4.26 -15.22
N PRO A 146 13.46 5.53 -14.80
CA PRO A 146 14.14 6.10 -13.65
C PRO A 146 13.63 5.55 -12.32
N LEU A 147 14.51 5.56 -11.32
CA LEU A 147 14.12 5.32 -9.93
C LEU A 147 13.29 6.48 -9.39
N ASN A 148 12.12 6.17 -8.85
CA ASN A 148 11.34 7.08 -8.01
C ASN A 148 11.67 6.79 -6.54
N LEU A 149 12.63 7.51 -5.99
CA LEU A 149 13.05 7.36 -4.60
C LEU A 149 12.06 8.07 -3.68
N ALA A 150 11.40 7.31 -2.83
CA ALA A 150 10.50 7.89 -1.84
C ALA A 150 11.27 8.55 -0.67
N PRO A 151 10.67 9.52 0.05
CA PRO A 151 11.18 9.93 1.34
C PRO A 151 11.21 8.75 2.32
N LEU A 152 12.05 8.84 3.34
CA LEU A 152 12.06 7.84 4.41
C LEU A 152 10.65 7.68 4.97
N LYS A 153 10.25 6.45 5.27
CA LYS A 153 8.95 6.19 5.90
C LYS A 153 8.83 6.96 7.20
N GLY A 154 7.72 7.65 7.42
CA GLY A 154 7.51 8.44 8.64
C GLY A 154 7.56 7.57 9.90
N ARG A 155 8.23 8.05 10.96
CA ARG A 155 8.45 7.31 12.22
C ARG A 155 7.16 6.80 12.84
N ALA A 156 6.10 7.61 12.91
CA ALA A 156 4.80 7.22 13.45
C ALA A 156 4.19 6.02 12.67
N ARG A 157 4.30 6.03 11.33
CA ARG A 157 3.83 4.92 10.49
C ARG A 157 4.68 3.65 10.66
N SER A 158 5.97 3.80 10.91
CA SER A 158 6.89 2.68 11.18
C SER A 158 6.61 2.06 12.54
N GLU A 159 6.40 2.88 13.56
CA GLU A 159 6.00 2.46 14.90
C GLU A 159 4.68 1.66 14.86
N ALA A 160 3.66 2.23 14.22
CA ALA A 160 2.35 1.57 14.07
C ALA A 160 2.48 0.23 13.33
N LYS A 161 3.26 0.18 12.24
CA LYS A 161 3.48 -1.05 11.48
C LYS A 161 4.19 -2.12 12.32
N ALA A 162 5.27 -1.74 13.03
CA ALA A 162 6.02 -2.68 13.87
C ALA A 162 5.13 -3.30 14.95
N LYS A 163 4.31 -2.48 15.61
CA LYS A 163 3.44 -2.93 16.70
C LYS A 163 2.21 -3.73 16.23
N ASN A 164 1.65 -3.39 15.05
CA ASN A 164 0.40 -4.01 14.59
C ASN A 164 0.64 -5.21 13.67
N GLU A 165 1.70 -5.17 12.81
CA GLU A 165 1.92 -6.22 11.82
C GLU A 165 3.01 -7.22 12.24
N TYR A 166 3.92 -6.81 13.15
CA TYR A 166 5.08 -7.61 13.55
C TYR A 166 5.15 -7.90 15.05
N ALA A 167 4.05 -7.66 15.79
CA ALA A 167 4.00 -7.95 17.23
C ALA A 167 4.25 -9.43 17.56
N ASP A 168 3.75 -10.31 16.70
CA ASP A 168 3.85 -11.78 16.87
C ASP A 168 5.12 -12.37 16.21
N LYS A 169 5.94 -11.52 15.57
CA LYS A 169 7.20 -11.98 14.99
C LYS A 169 8.27 -12.18 16.05
N THR A 170 9.25 -13.00 15.72
CA THR A 170 10.45 -13.13 16.56
C THR A 170 10.98 -11.74 16.89
N ALA A 171 11.09 -11.43 18.16
CA ALA A 171 11.56 -10.13 18.64
C ALA A 171 13.00 -9.84 18.14
N PRO A 172 13.32 -8.57 17.91
CA PRO A 172 12.50 -7.37 18.13
C PRO A 172 11.66 -7.00 16.88
N CYS A 173 10.44 -6.51 17.08
CA CYS A 173 9.49 -6.21 15.99
C CYS A 173 9.99 -5.14 14.99
N TYR A 174 10.82 -4.21 15.42
CA TYR A 174 11.38 -3.17 14.54
C TYR A 174 12.36 -3.73 13.51
N SER A 175 12.99 -4.86 13.76
CA SER A 175 13.91 -5.50 12.82
C SER A 175 13.21 -6.01 11.54
N TRP A 176 11.89 -6.06 11.52
CA TRP A 176 11.08 -6.47 10.38
C TRP A 176 10.63 -5.31 9.48
N LEU A 177 11.05 -4.08 9.77
CA LEU A 177 10.74 -2.89 8.97
C LEU A 177 11.68 -2.79 7.76
N PHE A 178 11.35 -3.41 6.66
CA PHE A 178 12.18 -3.43 5.44
C PHE A 178 11.85 -2.29 4.47
N ASP A 179 10.90 -1.43 4.79
CA ASP A 179 10.35 -0.37 3.97
C ASP A 179 10.62 1.06 4.50
N ILE A 180 11.67 1.23 5.31
CA ILE A 180 12.13 2.56 5.74
C ILE A 180 12.73 3.30 4.55
N VAL A 181 13.71 2.69 3.87
CA VAL A 181 14.23 3.12 2.57
C VAL A 181 13.48 2.38 1.49
N ARG A 182 12.88 3.11 0.55
CA ARG A 182 12.06 2.52 -0.48
C ARG A 182 12.07 3.32 -1.77
N GLY A 183 11.93 2.61 -2.88
CA GLY A 183 11.82 3.19 -4.19
C GLY A 183 10.88 2.40 -5.08
N SER A 184 10.50 2.99 -6.19
CA SER A 184 9.73 2.33 -7.24
C SER A 184 10.25 2.67 -8.62
N VAL A 185 10.08 1.72 -9.53
CA VAL A 185 10.37 1.90 -10.96
C VAL A 185 9.12 1.52 -11.75
N TYR A 186 8.81 2.31 -12.77
CA TYR A 186 7.64 2.11 -13.62
C TYR A 186 8.12 1.76 -15.02
N CYS A 187 7.91 0.52 -15.44
CA CYS A 187 8.25 -0.01 -16.74
C CYS A 187 7.02 0.05 -17.66
N ASP A 188 7.21 0.41 -18.92
CA ASP A 188 6.11 0.47 -19.87
C ASP A 188 5.80 -0.90 -20.46
N HIS A 189 6.79 -1.81 -20.48
CA HIS A 189 6.65 -3.16 -21.03
C HIS A 189 7.21 -4.22 -20.09
N GLU A 190 6.68 -5.45 -20.22
CA GLU A 190 7.12 -6.61 -19.44
C GLU A 190 8.61 -6.92 -19.62
N ASP A 191 9.10 -6.84 -20.86
CA ASP A 191 10.51 -7.11 -21.21
C ASP A 191 11.46 -6.17 -20.47
N GLU A 192 11.10 -4.90 -20.35
CA GLU A 192 11.83 -3.87 -19.64
C GLU A 192 11.90 -4.18 -18.14
N LEU A 193 10.77 -4.60 -17.56
CA LEU A 193 10.70 -5.01 -16.15
C LEU A 193 11.60 -6.21 -15.88
N VAL A 194 11.50 -7.24 -16.71
CA VAL A 194 12.32 -8.46 -16.57
C VAL A 194 13.81 -8.15 -16.77
N ALA A 195 14.16 -7.28 -17.72
CA ALA A 195 15.54 -6.84 -17.93
C ALA A 195 16.09 -6.07 -16.73
N LEU A 196 15.28 -5.18 -16.13
CA LEU A 196 15.66 -4.46 -14.91
C LEU A 196 15.87 -5.42 -13.74
N TRP A 197 14.98 -6.38 -13.54
CA TRP A 197 15.13 -7.40 -12.49
C TRP A 197 16.45 -8.17 -12.65
N LYS A 198 16.80 -8.59 -13.88
CA LYS A 198 18.07 -9.27 -14.17
C LYS A 198 19.30 -8.41 -13.90
N LYS A 199 19.25 -7.10 -14.21
CA LYS A 199 20.32 -6.15 -13.89
C LYS A 199 20.53 -6.06 -12.36
N ILE A 200 19.44 -5.96 -11.59
CA ILE A 200 19.49 -5.90 -10.13
C ILE A 200 20.06 -7.20 -9.54
N GLU A 201 19.64 -8.35 -10.06
CA GLU A 201 20.12 -9.66 -9.59
C GLU A 201 21.61 -9.86 -9.85
N ALA A 202 22.11 -9.30 -10.95
CA ALA A 202 23.53 -9.42 -11.35
C ALA A 202 24.43 -8.37 -10.68
N ASP A 203 23.90 -7.32 -10.07
CA ASP A 203 24.71 -6.25 -9.47
C ASP A 203 25.29 -6.67 -8.12
N PRO A 204 26.64 -6.76 -7.98
CA PRO A 204 27.26 -7.22 -6.75
C PRO A 204 27.14 -6.25 -5.57
N ARG A 205 26.73 -4.99 -5.80
CA ARG A 205 26.54 -3.97 -4.76
C ARG A 205 25.23 -4.13 -4.01
N MET A 206 24.32 -4.98 -4.54
CA MET A 206 23.02 -5.29 -3.94
C MET A 206 22.86 -6.79 -3.81
N LYS A 207 22.18 -7.21 -2.74
CA LYS A 207 21.77 -8.60 -2.57
C LYS A 207 20.25 -8.67 -2.45
N ILE A 208 19.60 -9.33 -3.40
CA ILE A 208 18.16 -9.60 -3.28
C ILE A 208 17.96 -10.63 -2.16
N VAL A 209 17.31 -10.23 -1.08
CA VAL A 209 17.05 -11.09 0.09
C VAL A 209 15.62 -11.61 0.11
N ARG A 210 14.69 -10.87 -0.49
CA ARG A 210 13.28 -11.26 -0.61
C ARG A 210 12.73 -10.81 -1.95
N THR A 211 11.88 -11.63 -2.54
CA THR A 211 11.13 -11.28 -3.76
C THR A 211 9.71 -11.77 -3.63
N LYS A 212 8.75 -10.88 -3.84
CA LYS A 212 7.34 -11.22 -4.02
C LYS A 212 6.96 -10.87 -5.45
N ASN A 213 6.69 -11.88 -6.25
CA ASN A 213 6.12 -11.70 -7.58
C ASN A 213 4.61 -11.71 -7.45
N ARG A 214 3.99 -10.53 -7.45
CA ARG A 214 2.54 -10.36 -7.35
C ARG A 214 1.86 -10.21 -8.72
N PHE A 215 2.53 -10.64 -9.77
CA PHE A 215 1.89 -10.79 -11.07
C PHE A 215 1.15 -12.12 -11.19
N ASN A 216 1.62 -13.15 -10.49
CA ASN A 216 1.00 -14.48 -10.51
C ASN A 216 1.22 -15.22 -9.16
N PRO A 217 0.22 -15.30 -8.28
CA PRO A 217 -1.08 -14.64 -8.38
C PRO A 217 -0.99 -13.14 -8.02
N PRO A 218 -1.91 -12.32 -8.56
CA PRO A 218 -2.08 -10.94 -8.13
C PRO A 218 -2.62 -10.87 -6.71
N GLU A 219 -2.48 -9.71 -6.07
CA GLU A 219 -3.19 -9.43 -4.83
C GLU A 219 -4.72 -9.42 -5.06
N PHE A 220 -5.49 -9.67 -4.02
CA PHE A 220 -6.96 -9.79 -4.08
C PHE A 220 -7.66 -8.59 -4.76
N ASN A 221 -7.07 -7.40 -4.68
CA ASN A 221 -7.58 -6.17 -5.30
C ASN A 221 -7.07 -5.94 -6.74
N GLY A 222 -6.46 -6.95 -7.35
CA GLY A 222 -5.87 -6.87 -8.68
C GLY A 222 -4.49 -6.20 -8.73
N TYR A 223 -3.95 -5.78 -7.58
CA TYR A 223 -2.63 -5.14 -7.52
C TYR A 223 -1.52 -6.11 -7.93
N ARG A 224 -0.61 -5.60 -8.76
CA ARG A 224 0.53 -6.35 -9.30
C ARG A 224 1.80 -5.52 -9.26
N ASP A 225 2.87 -6.14 -8.80
CA ASP A 225 4.24 -5.65 -8.89
C ASP A 225 5.25 -6.78 -8.67
N ILE A 226 6.50 -6.48 -8.90
CA ILE A 226 7.62 -7.23 -8.31
C ILE A 226 8.10 -6.42 -7.10
N MET A 227 7.84 -6.91 -5.90
CA MET A 227 8.36 -6.31 -4.69
C MET A 227 9.60 -7.05 -4.24
N MET A 228 10.71 -6.34 -4.10
CA MET A 228 11.97 -6.87 -3.60
C MET A 228 12.39 -6.16 -2.33
N ASN A 229 13.02 -6.93 -1.43
CA ASN A 229 13.89 -6.33 -0.45
C ASN A 229 15.33 -6.62 -0.84
N VAL A 230 16.10 -5.55 -0.98
CA VAL A 230 17.51 -5.60 -1.36
C VAL A 230 18.36 -5.12 -0.19
N ALA A 231 19.44 -5.82 0.08
CA ALA A 231 20.43 -5.42 1.06
C ALA A 231 21.51 -4.59 0.39
N VAL A 232 21.81 -3.42 0.96
CA VAL A 232 22.93 -2.56 0.59
C VAL A 232 23.86 -2.41 1.77
N ASP A 233 25.16 -2.43 1.53
CA ASP A 233 26.15 -2.25 2.59
C ASP A 233 26.45 -0.77 2.80
N VAL A 234 26.43 -0.35 4.04
CA VAL A 234 26.64 1.03 4.50
C VAL A 234 27.86 1.08 5.42
N ASP A 235 28.77 2.00 5.14
CA ASP A 235 29.90 2.27 6.04
C ASP A 235 29.45 3.16 7.20
N THR A 236 29.64 2.66 8.41
CA THR A 236 29.31 3.37 9.66
C THR A 236 30.55 3.46 10.55
N PRO A 237 30.56 4.33 11.57
CA PRO A 237 31.66 4.39 12.54
C PRO A 237 31.90 3.05 13.27
N ALA A 238 30.88 2.19 13.34
CA ALA A 238 30.96 0.86 13.96
C ALA A 238 31.41 -0.23 12.97
N GLY A 239 31.65 0.11 11.70
CA GLY A 239 31.99 -0.80 10.61
C GLY A 239 30.89 -0.88 9.53
N LYS A 240 31.03 -1.85 8.64
CA LYS A 240 30.09 -2.05 7.55
C LYS A 240 28.82 -2.77 8.04
N ILE A 241 27.66 -2.19 7.76
CA ILE A 241 26.35 -2.73 8.13
C ILE A 241 25.50 -2.87 6.87
N SER A 242 24.81 -4.00 6.74
CA SER A 242 23.85 -4.22 5.66
C SER A 242 22.47 -3.71 6.04
N HIS A 243 21.89 -2.83 5.24
CA HIS A 243 20.53 -2.28 5.42
C HIS A 243 19.60 -2.81 4.34
N LEU A 244 18.37 -3.18 4.75
CA LEU A 244 17.34 -3.71 3.85
C LEU A 244 16.48 -2.56 3.34
N CYS A 245 16.42 -2.41 2.01
CA CYS A 245 15.60 -1.43 1.30
C CYS A 245 14.49 -2.14 0.53
N GLU A 246 13.36 -1.47 0.33
CA GLU A 246 12.26 -1.97 -0.50
C GLU A 246 12.34 -1.36 -1.90
N LEU A 247 12.22 -2.21 -2.92
CA LEU A 247 12.04 -1.81 -4.31
C LEU A 247 10.76 -2.42 -4.85
N GLN A 248 9.92 -1.60 -5.48
CA GLN A 248 8.74 -2.04 -6.20
C GLN A 248 8.90 -1.74 -7.69
N ILE A 249 8.74 -2.74 -8.54
CA ILE A 249 8.76 -2.56 -9.99
C ILE A 249 7.35 -2.82 -10.53
N HIS A 250 6.83 -1.84 -11.25
CA HIS A 250 5.46 -1.84 -11.76
C HIS A 250 5.41 -1.82 -13.28
N LEU A 251 4.34 -2.35 -13.86
CA LEU A 251 3.93 -1.99 -15.21
C LEU A 251 3.09 -0.72 -15.14
N THR A 252 3.51 0.32 -15.87
CA THR A 252 2.91 1.67 -15.86
C THR A 252 1.42 1.61 -16.18
N ALA A 253 1.05 0.86 -17.22
CA ALA A 253 -0.33 0.75 -17.68
C ALA A 253 -1.26 0.17 -16.61
N ILE A 254 -0.80 -0.78 -15.79
CA ILE A 254 -1.58 -1.35 -14.69
C ILE A 254 -1.60 -0.37 -13.52
N LYS A 255 -0.43 0.05 -13.04
CA LYS A 255 -0.29 0.83 -11.79
C LYS A 255 -0.94 2.20 -11.84
N LYS A 256 -0.84 2.88 -13.01
CA LYS A 256 -1.40 4.24 -13.21
C LYS A 256 -2.80 4.22 -13.81
N SER A 257 -3.42 3.05 -13.99
CA SER A 257 -4.78 2.96 -14.52
C SER A 257 -5.80 3.52 -13.54
N GLU A 258 -6.87 4.09 -14.07
CA GLU A 258 -7.99 4.56 -13.26
C GLU A 258 -8.63 3.43 -12.44
N PRO A 259 -8.87 2.22 -13.00
CA PRO A 259 -9.36 1.10 -12.21
C PRO A 259 -8.46 0.74 -11.01
N MET A 260 -7.13 0.80 -11.16
CA MET A 260 -6.20 0.54 -10.07
C MET A 260 -6.31 1.61 -8.97
N HIS A 261 -6.46 2.89 -9.33
CA HIS A 261 -6.67 3.95 -8.35
C HIS A 261 -8.00 3.77 -7.58
N LYS A 262 -9.07 3.41 -8.28
CA LYS A 262 -10.36 3.07 -7.65
C LYS A 262 -10.26 1.86 -6.74
N SER A 263 -9.62 0.78 -7.20
CA SER A 263 -9.38 -0.42 -6.38
C SER A 263 -8.57 -0.12 -5.12
N HIS A 264 -7.54 0.72 -5.23
CA HIS A 264 -6.75 1.13 -4.08
C HIS A 264 -7.57 1.98 -3.07
N ALA A 265 -8.40 2.89 -3.56
CA ALA A 265 -9.28 3.67 -2.69
C ALA A 265 -10.27 2.78 -1.91
N VAL A 266 -10.82 1.78 -2.57
CA VAL A 266 -11.69 0.78 -1.94
C VAL A 266 -10.92 -0.05 -0.90
N TYR A 267 -9.70 -0.46 -1.22
CA TYR A 267 -8.86 -1.18 -0.25
C TYR A 267 -8.62 -0.36 1.02
N GLU A 268 -8.28 0.92 0.90
CA GLU A 268 -8.08 1.82 2.06
C GLU A 268 -9.39 2.00 2.86
N PHE A 269 -10.53 2.09 2.17
CA PHE A 269 -11.85 2.10 2.81
C PHE A 269 -12.07 0.83 3.64
N PHE A 270 -11.90 -0.35 3.06
CA PHE A 270 -12.12 -1.61 3.77
C PHE A 270 -11.11 -1.86 4.88
N ARG A 271 -9.86 -1.45 4.70
CA ARG A 271 -8.84 -1.50 5.74
C ARG A 271 -9.26 -0.69 6.97
N SER A 272 -9.82 0.49 6.76
CA SER A 272 -10.35 1.34 7.83
C SER A 272 -11.63 0.76 8.44
N PHE A 273 -12.56 0.31 7.60
CA PHE A 273 -13.85 -0.23 8.00
C PHE A 273 -13.71 -1.49 8.87
N PHE A 274 -12.83 -2.39 8.51
CA PHE A 274 -12.61 -3.64 9.25
C PHE A 274 -11.60 -3.52 10.39
N LEU A 275 -10.97 -2.37 10.57
CA LEU A 275 -9.93 -2.15 11.60
C LEU A 275 -8.83 -3.22 11.59
N GLY A 276 -8.49 -3.75 10.39
CA GLY A 276 -7.69 -4.94 10.24
C GLY A 276 -6.33 -4.71 9.55
N ASN A 277 -5.47 -5.72 9.69
CA ASN A 277 -4.30 -5.85 8.84
C ASN A 277 -4.72 -6.27 7.41
N ALA A 278 -3.77 -6.24 6.46
CA ALA A 278 -4.04 -6.56 5.06
C ALA A 278 -4.68 -7.95 4.87
N GLN A 279 -4.22 -8.97 5.61
CA GLN A 279 -4.74 -10.33 5.51
C GLN A 279 -6.18 -10.44 5.99
N ALA A 280 -6.55 -9.74 7.09
CA ALA A 280 -7.91 -9.73 7.59
C ALA A 280 -8.88 -9.00 6.63
N VAL A 281 -8.39 -7.97 5.96
CA VAL A 281 -9.14 -7.26 4.90
C VAL A 281 -9.34 -8.17 3.70
N GLU A 282 -8.28 -8.85 3.25
CA GLU A 282 -8.30 -9.79 2.13
C GLU A 282 -9.33 -10.90 2.34
N GLN A 283 -9.26 -11.62 3.47
CA GLN A 283 -10.17 -12.71 3.79
C GLN A 283 -11.63 -12.27 3.78
N ARG A 284 -11.92 -11.08 4.32
CA ARG A 284 -13.28 -10.53 4.34
C ARG A 284 -13.75 -10.09 2.96
N LEU A 285 -12.86 -9.50 2.16
CA LEU A 285 -13.19 -9.09 0.79
C LEU A 285 -13.40 -10.29 -0.13
N ASP A 286 -12.66 -11.38 0.05
CA ASP A 286 -12.91 -12.63 -0.69
C ASP A 286 -14.30 -13.20 -0.40
N MET A 287 -14.74 -13.16 0.87
CA MET A 287 -16.12 -13.53 1.23
C MET A 287 -17.13 -12.63 0.52
N PHE A 288 -16.93 -11.32 0.51
CA PHE A 288 -17.80 -10.37 -0.18
C PHE A 288 -17.81 -10.54 -1.70
N CYS A 289 -16.66 -10.84 -2.30
CA CYS A 289 -16.57 -11.10 -3.75
C CYS A 289 -17.27 -12.41 -4.15
N ALA A 290 -17.39 -13.36 -3.23
CA ALA A 290 -18.12 -14.61 -3.46
C ALA A 290 -19.66 -14.44 -3.39
N LEU A 291 -20.15 -13.32 -2.82
CA LEU A 291 -21.59 -13.06 -2.76
C LEU A 291 -22.14 -12.65 -4.13
N PRO A 292 -23.34 -13.11 -4.51
CA PRO A 292 -24.01 -12.71 -5.76
C PRO A 292 -24.53 -11.26 -5.63
N VAL A 293 -23.61 -10.28 -5.66
CA VAL A 293 -23.97 -8.85 -5.52
C VAL A 293 -24.86 -8.34 -6.64
N ASP A 294 -24.86 -9.03 -7.79
CA ASP A 294 -25.76 -8.69 -8.89
C ASP A 294 -27.23 -9.02 -8.57
N ASP A 295 -27.44 -9.95 -7.60
CA ASP A 295 -28.77 -10.32 -7.10
C ASP A 295 -29.18 -9.48 -5.88
N VAL A 296 -28.26 -8.75 -5.25
CA VAL A 296 -28.53 -7.88 -4.10
C VAL A 296 -29.10 -6.55 -4.60
N LYS A 297 -30.33 -6.28 -4.25
CA LYS A 297 -31.10 -5.13 -4.76
C LYS A 297 -30.80 -3.84 -4.04
N ASP A 298 -30.37 -3.92 -2.78
CA ASP A 298 -30.12 -2.76 -1.96
C ASP A 298 -29.02 -3.00 -0.90
N ALA A 299 -28.60 -1.92 -0.24
CA ALA A 299 -27.56 -1.94 0.76
C ALA A 299 -27.95 -2.69 2.05
N ASP A 300 -29.23 -2.73 2.40
CA ASP A 300 -29.72 -3.41 3.59
C ASP A 300 -29.61 -4.92 3.43
N GLU A 301 -30.00 -5.46 2.28
CA GLU A 301 -29.86 -6.86 1.96
C GLU A 301 -28.39 -7.31 1.97
N LEU A 302 -27.47 -6.49 1.42
CA LEU A 302 -26.05 -6.77 1.45
C LEU A 302 -25.50 -6.82 2.88
N VAL A 303 -25.84 -5.85 3.73
CA VAL A 303 -25.40 -5.81 5.13
C VAL A 303 -25.91 -7.02 5.91
N ASP A 304 -27.14 -7.43 5.68
CA ASP A 304 -27.72 -8.62 6.31
C ASP A 304 -26.99 -9.90 5.92
N VAL A 305 -26.63 -10.05 4.64
CA VAL A 305 -25.83 -11.18 4.17
C VAL A 305 -24.45 -11.17 4.82
N VAL A 306 -23.81 -10.01 4.89
CA VAL A 306 -22.49 -9.82 5.53
C VAL A 306 -22.53 -10.18 7.02
N LEU A 307 -23.51 -9.67 7.73
CA LEU A 307 -23.66 -9.94 9.18
C LEU A 307 -23.91 -11.42 9.45
N ARG A 308 -24.71 -12.08 8.61
CA ARG A 308 -24.96 -13.54 8.73
C ARG A 308 -23.73 -14.39 8.37
N SER A 309 -22.84 -13.87 7.53
CA SER A 309 -21.62 -14.58 7.10
C SER A 309 -20.45 -14.38 8.04
N ASN A 310 -20.57 -13.51 9.05
CA ASN A 310 -19.49 -13.25 10.00
C ASN A 310 -19.56 -14.23 11.19
N PRO A 311 -18.71 -15.27 11.26
CA PRO A 311 -18.76 -16.27 12.33
C PRO A 311 -18.34 -15.71 13.69
N ASN A 312 -17.87 -14.46 13.75
CA ASN A 312 -17.41 -13.75 14.95
C ASN A 312 -18.21 -12.47 15.22
N GLY A 313 -19.46 -12.40 14.75
CA GLY A 313 -20.37 -11.26 14.88
C GLY A 313 -20.74 -10.88 16.31
#